data_fe5331eb9ff23bf0100382c126615826
#
_entry.id   fe5331eb9ff23bf0100382c126615826
#
_cell.length_a   1.000
_cell.length_b   1.000
_cell.length_c   1.000
_cell.angle_alpha   90.00
_cell.angle_beta   90.00
_cell.angle_gamma   90.00
#
_symmetry.space_group_name_H-M   'P 1'
#
loop_
_entity.id
_entity.type
_entity.pdbx_description
1 polymer ?
#
loop_
_entity_poly.entity_id
_entity_poly.type
_entity_poly.pdbx_seq_one_letter_code
_entity_poly.pdbx_strand_id
1 'polypeptide(L)'
;MIEAKDLLKQFGEKTAVDIPSFVINDGDVLGLVGNNGAGKTTFFRLILDLLDADRGSVTIDGANPAESEDWKVGVGAYIDEGFLIDFLTPEEYFEFVGKVNGMSRDQVAERLTVFERFMAGEVMGQKKYIRDFSAGNKQKVGIVSALLSRPKTVILDEPFNFLDPSSQILLKKLLVDYAAQEHATILVSSHNLQHTIDISTRVALLEHGQIIKDLPNEGGSAESELESYFEVSE
;
A
#
# COMPACT_ATOMS: atom_id res chain seq x y z
N MET A 1 -8.30 -11.11 -5.71
CA MET A 1 -7.20 -11.45 -6.65
C MET A 1 -6.94 -10.27 -7.60
N ILE A 2 -5.67 -9.87 -7.79
CA ILE A 2 -5.29 -8.83 -8.74
C ILE A 2 -4.50 -9.46 -9.88
N GLU A 3 -4.84 -9.14 -11.12
CA GLU A 3 -4.15 -9.67 -12.30
C GLU A 3 -3.75 -8.53 -13.24
N ALA A 4 -2.47 -8.45 -13.60
CA ALA A 4 -1.93 -7.58 -14.63
C ALA A 4 -1.60 -8.39 -15.87
N LYS A 5 -2.05 -7.94 -17.05
CA LYS A 5 -1.83 -8.60 -18.37
C LYS A 5 -1.31 -7.60 -19.38
N ASP A 6 -0.17 -7.91 -20.00
CA ASP A 6 0.48 -7.11 -21.04
C ASP A 6 0.62 -5.62 -20.64
N LEU A 7 0.80 -5.37 -19.35
CA LEU A 7 0.72 -4.04 -18.75
C LEU A 7 1.95 -3.20 -19.09
N LEU A 8 1.77 -2.14 -19.86
CA LEU A 8 2.83 -1.20 -20.26
C LEU A 8 2.48 0.22 -19.86
N LYS A 9 3.44 0.93 -19.29
CA LYS A 9 3.40 2.37 -19.08
C LYS A 9 4.72 3.03 -19.40
N GLN A 10 4.66 4.07 -20.24
CA GLN A 10 5.81 4.87 -20.64
C GLN A 10 5.60 6.35 -20.33
N PHE A 11 6.67 7.05 -20.02
CA PHE A 11 6.73 8.51 -19.89
C PHE A 11 7.79 9.03 -20.85
N GLY A 12 7.35 9.52 -22.02
CA GLY A 12 8.25 9.82 -23.13
C GLY A 12 9.00 8.57 -23.59
N GLU A 13 10.32 8.60 -23.56
CA GLU A 13 11.16 7.44 -23.95
C GLU A 13 11.40 6.44 -22.79
N LYS A 14 11.01 6.80 -21.57
CA LYS A 14 11.25 5.96 -20.39
C LYS A 14 10.09 4.98 -20.18
N THR A 15 10.39 3.69 -20.25
CA THR A 15 9.46 2.64 -19.77
C THR A 15 9.48 2.61 -18.24
N ALA A 16 8.32 2.85 -17.63
CA ALA A 16 8.14 2.84 -16.19
C ALA A 16 7.59 1.51 -15.67
N VAL A 17 6.74 0.84 -16.47
CA VAL A 17 6.21 -0.50 -16.20
C VAL A 17 6.10 -1.25 -17.51
N ASP A 18 6.58 -2.49 -17.54
CA ASP A 18 6.45 -3.46 -18.64
C ASP A 18 6.33 -4.85 -18.02
N ILE A 19 5.10 -5.23 -17.69
CA ILE A 19 4.77 -6.47 -16.98
C ILE A 19 3.87 -7.31 -17.88
N PRO A 20 4.41 -8.34 -18.55
CA PRO A 20 3.64 -9.21 -19.44
C PRO A 20 2.51 -9.96 -18.72
N SER A 21 2.78 -10.46 -17.52
CA SER A 21 1.80 -11.13 -16.67
C SER A 21 2.27 -11.11 -15.22
N PHE A 22 1.38 -10.72 -14.31
CA PHE A 22 1.62 -10.83 -12.87
C PHE A 22 0.30 -11.01 -12.14
N VAL A 23 0.24 -12.00 -11.24
CA VAL A 23 -0.95 -12.34 -10.46
C VAL A 23 -0.63 -12.22 -8.97
N ILE A 24 -1.48 -11.53 -8.24
CA ILE A 24 -1.45 -11.44 -6.78
C ILE A 24 -2.69 -12.16 -6.27
N ASN A 25 -2.49 -13.22 -5.51
CA ASN A 25 -3.60 -14.06 -5.04
C ASN A 25 -4.29 -13.44 -3.82
N ASP A 26 -5.52 -13.87 -3.57
CA ASP A 26 -6.23 -13.50 -2.36
C ASP A 26 -5.47 -14.01 -1.12
N GLY A 27 -5.32 -13.12 -0.14
CA GLY A 27 -4.59 -13.39 1.09
C GLY A 27 -3.07 -13.28 0.98
N ASP A 28 -2.50 -12.99 -0.20
CA ASP A 28 -1.07 -12.66 -0.31
C ASP A 28 -0.76 -11.37 0.47
N VAL A 29 0.31 -11.40 1.26
CA VAL A 29 0.98 -10.19 1.72
C VAL A 29 2.21 -10.02 0.83
N LEU A 30 2.05 -9.22 -0.23
CA LEU A 30 3.07 -9.00 -1.24
C LEU A 30 3.96 -7.82 -0.88
N GLY A 31 5.25 -8.06 -0.70
CA GLY A 31 6.28 -7.04 -0.67
C GLY A 31 6.81 -6.74 -2.08
N LEU A 32 6.60 -5.53 -2.58
CA LEU A 32 7.15 -5.08 -3.85
C LEU A 32 8.44 -4.29 -3.59
N VAL A 33 9.58 -4.89 -3.80
CA VAL A 33 10.90 -4.28 -3.57
C VAL A 33 11.52 -3.78 -4.87
N GLY A 34 12.39 -2.81 -4.77
CA GLY A 34 13.14 -2.25 -5.91
C GLY A 34 13.66 -0.85 -5.61
N ASN A 35 14.69 -0.45 -6.32
CA ASN A 35 15.30 0.86 -6.18
C ASN A 35 14.33 2.02 -6.49
N ASN A 36 14.69 3.24 -6.08
CA ASN A 36 13.95 4.43 -6.45
C ASN A 36 13.90 4.57 -7.98
N GLY A 37 12.69 4.76 -8.51
CA GLY A 37 12.46 4.83 -9.95
C GLY A 37 12.33 3.49 -10.66
N ALA A 38 12.29 2.37 -9.95
CA ALA A 38 12.06 1.03 -10.52
C ALA A 38 10.66 0.84 -11.13
N GLY A 39 9.67 1.67 -10.74
CA GLY A 39 8.30 1.61 -11.24
C GLY A 39 7.24 1.22 -10.20
N LYS A 40 7.59 1.02 -8.93
CA LYS A 40 6.69 0.56 -7.85
C LYS A 40 5.42 1.42 -7.72
N THR A 41 5.58 2.72 -7.51
CA THR A 41 4.47 3.68 -7.42
C THR A 41 3.66 3.73 -8.71
N THR A 42 4.32 3.64 -9.87
CA THR A 42 3.63 3.60 -11.18
C THR A 42 2.76 2.35 -11.28
N PHE A 43 3.27 1.20 -10.88
CA PHE A 43 2.50 -0.04 -10.89
C PHE A 43 1.29 0.03 -9.95
N PHE A 44 1.44 0.55 -8.72
CA PHE A 44 0.32 0.74 -7.80
C PHE A 44 -0.73 1.72 -8.33
N ARG A 45 -0.29 2.82 -8.97
CA ARG A 45 -1.22 3.78 -9.60
C ARG A 45 -1.98 3.18 -10.78
N LEU A 46 -1.37 2.28 -11.55
CA LEU A 46 -2.05 1.54 -12.61
C LEU A 46 -3.08 0.56 -12.05
N ILE A 47 -2.78 -0.14 -10.94
CA ILE A 47 -3.75 -1.03 -10.26
C ILE A 47 -4.96 -0.22 -9.77
N LEU A 48 -4.75 0.99 -9.27
CA LEU A 48 -5.77 1.84 -8.67
C LEU A 48 -6.50 2.76 -9.68
N ASP A 49 -6.24 2.59 -10.98
CA ASP A 49 -6.80 3.46 -12.04
C ASP A 49 -6.55 4.97 -11.78
N LEU A 50 -5.41 5.27 -11.15
CA LEU A 50 -4.90 6.64 -10.96
C LEU A 50 -3.99 7.07 -12.10
N LEU A 51 -3.74 6.17 -13.03
CA LEU A 51 -2.90 6.35 -14.20
C LEU A 51 -3.33 5.37 -15.29
N ASP A 52 -3.55 5.89 -16.50
CA ASP A 52 -3.89 5.07 -17.66
C ASP A 52 -2.70 4.25 -18.15
N ALA A 53 -2.91 2.97 -18.42
CA ALA A 53 -1.93 2.13 -19.10
C ALA A 53 -1.85 2.50 -20.58
N ASP A 54 -0.64 2.43 -21.17
CA ASP A 54 -0.47 2.62 -22.62
C ASP A 54 -0.82 1.34 -23.40
N ARG A 55 -0.74 0.18 -22.74
CA ARG A 55 -1.17 -1.14 -23.23
C ARG A 55 -1.48 -2.06 -22.06
N GLY A 56 -2.33 -3.05 -22.32
CA GLY A 56 -2.70 -4.07 -21.35
C GLY A 56 -3.77 -3.61 -20.38
N SER A 57 -3.96 -4.37 -19.33
CA SER A 57 -5.00 -4.10 -18.33
C SER A 57 -4.64 -4.68 -16.97
N VAL A 58 -5.32 -4.15 -15.95
CA VAL A 58 -5.37 -4.73 -14.61
C VAL A 58 -6.80 -5.13 -14.30
N THR A 59 -6.98 -6.21 -13.56
CA THR A 59 -8.27 -6.55 -12.95
C THR A 59 -8.11 -6.74 -11.45
N ILE A 60 -9.13 -6.31 -10.69
CA ILE A 60 -9.27 -6.56 -9.25
C ILE A 60 -10.54 -7.37 -9.06
N ASP A 61 -10.42 -8.60 -8.56
CA ASP A 61 -11.54 -9.56 -8.42
C ASP A 61 -12.33 -9.75 -9.72
N GLY A 62 -11.62 -9.73 -10.85
CA GLY A 62 -12.20 -9.87 -12.19
C GLY A 62 -12.82 -8.60 -12.77
N ALA A 63 -12.94 -7.52 -12.00
CA ALA A 63 -13.38 -6.21 -12.49
C ALA A 63 -12.19 -5.41 -13.03
N ASN A 64 -12.37 -4.78 -14.18
CA ASN A 64 -11.41 -3.83 -14.73
C ASN A 64 -11.60 -2.45 -14.07
N PRO A 65 -10.64 -1.91 -13.31
CA PRO A 65 -10.77 -0.61 -12.66
C PRO A 65 -11.07 0.55 -13.60
N ALA A 66 -10.62 0.48 -14.85
CA ALA A 66 -10.90 1.50 -15.85
C ALA A 66 -12.35 1.49 -16.39
N GLU A 67 -13.10 0.41 -16.13
CA GLU A 67 -14.46 0.20 -16.67
C GLU A 67 -15.55 0.20 -15.59
N SER A 68 -15.21 -0.01 -14.33
CA SER A 68 -16.14 -0.09 -13.19
C SER A 68 -15.56 0.56 -11.95
N GLU A 69 -16.43 1.09 -11.10
CA GLU A 69 -16.06 1.61 -9.77
C GLU A 69 -16.33 0.62 -8.63
N ASP A 70 -16.91 -0.54 -8.92
CA ASP A 70 -17.34 -1.52 -7.90
C ASP A 70 -16.20 -2.03 -7.05
N TRP A 71 -14.98 -2.10 -7.60
CA TRP A 71 -13.77 -2.50 -6.90
C TRP A 71 -13.37 -1.57 -5.76
N LYS A 72 -13.76 -0.29 -5.82
CA LYS A 72 -13.37 0.74 -4.82
C LYS A 72 -13.86 0.42 -3.41
N VAL A 73 -14.99 -0.25 -3.27
CA VAL A 73 -15.57 -0.62 -1.97
C VAL A 73 -14.68 -1.62 -1.21
N GLY A 74 -13.99 -2.48 -1.95
CA GLY A 74 -13.14 -3.54 -1.38
C GLY A 74 -11.66 -3.15 -1.23
N VAL A 75 -11.28 -1.95 -1.66
CA VAL A 75 -9.88 -1.53 -1.74
C VAL A 75 -9.62 -0.32 -0.84
N GLY A 76 -8.60 -0.42 -0.01
CA GLY A 76 -8.04 0.70 0.75
C GLY A 76 -6.62 0.99 0.26
N ALA A 77 -6.31 2.25 0.00
CA ALA A 77 -4.98 2.60 -0.52
C ALA A 77 -4.44 3.88 0.10
N TYR A 78 -3.12 3.92 0.27
CA TYR A 78 -2.38 5.13 0.56
C TYR A 78 -1.09 5.14 -0.26
N ILE A 79 -0.98 6.09 -1.18
CA ILE A 79 0.14 6.23 -2.10
C ILE A 79 1.09 7.33 -1.63
N ASP A 80 0.56 8.52 -1.36
CA ASP A 80 1.34 9.65 -0.85
C ASP A 80 0.45 10.69 -0.15
N GLU A 81 1.07 11.68 0.49
CA GLU A 81 0.37 12.74 1.23
C GLU A 81 -0.54 13.62 0.35
N GLY A 82 -0.32 13.65 -0.96
CA GLY A 82 -1.16 14.41 -1.90
C GLY A 82 -2.59 13.89 -2.02
N PHE A 83 -2.85 12.66 -1.54
CA PHE A 83 -4.20 12.09 -1.47
C PHE A 83 -4.95 12.43 -0.17
N LEU A 84 -4.30 13.08 0.79
CA LEU A 84 -4.96 13.53 2.01
C LEU A 84 -5.72 14.84 1.77
N ILE A 85 -6.90 14.97 2.37
CA ILE A 85 -7.62 16.25 2.40
C ILE A 85 -6.99 17.09 3.52
N ASP A 86 -5.96 17.83 3.19
CA ASP A 86 -5.01 18.44 4.11
C ASP A 86 -5.56 19.61 4.94
N PHE A 87 -6.71 20.19 4.51
CA PHE A 87 -7.43 21.25 5.23
C PHE A 87 -8.49 20.73 6.23
N LEU A 88 -8.59 19.40 6.40
CA LEU A 88 -9.39 18.78 7.46
C LEU A 88 -8.50 18.46 8.68
N THR A 89 -9.12 18.34 9.85
CA THR A 89 -8.49 17.67 11.00
C THR A 89 -8.51 16.15 10.77
N PRO A 90 -7.66 15.36 11.46
CA PRO A 90 -7.71 13.90 11.35
C PRO A 90 -9.08 13.33 11.67
N GLU A 91 -9.77 13.86 12.68
CA GLU A 91 -11.11 13.43 13.08
C GLU A 91 -12.12 13.64 11.95
N GLU A 92 -12.13 14.84 11.35
CA GLU A 92 -13.01 15.17 10.22
C GLU A 92 -12.69 14.29 8.99
N TYR A 93 -11.40 14.03 8.76
CA TYR A 93 -10.96 13.20 7.64
C TYR A 93 -11.38 11.74 7.82
N PHE A 94 -11.18 11.15 9.01
CA PHE A 94 -11.63 9.78 9.27
C PHE A 94 -13.15 9.65 9.25
N GLU A 95 -13.90 10.63 9.75
CA GLU A 95 -15.36 10.67 9.62
C GLU A 95 -15.78 10.74 8.15
N PHE A 96 -15.10 11.53 7.33
CA PHE A 96 -15.36 11.64 5.90
C PHE A 96 -15.12 10.31 5.20
N VAL A 97 -13.93 9.69 5.41
CA VAL A 97 -13.58 8.38 4.82
C VAL A 97 -14.57 7.30 5.26
N GLY A 98 -14.90 7.26 6.55
CA GLY A 98 -15.90 6.32 7.08
C GLY A 98 -17.26 6.49 6.42
N LYS A 99 -17.74 7.74 6.29
CA LYS A 99 -19.03 8.06 5.66
C LYS A 99 -19.08 7.62 4.18
N VAL A 100 -18.01 7.86 3.43
CA VAL A 100 -17.90 7.41 2.02
C VAL A 100 -18.01 5.90 1.93
N ASN A 101 -17.49 5.18 2.92
CA ASN A 101 -17.56 3.72 3.02
C ASN A 101 -18.82 3.20 3.77
N GLY A 102 -19.83 4.05 3.99
CA GLY A 102 -21.10 3.65 4.61
C GLY A 102 -21.05 3.41 6.12
N MET A 103 -19.97 3.82 6.80
CA MET A 103 -19.83 3.68 8.25
C MET A 103 -20.55 4.81 9.00
N SER A 104 -21.17 4.49 10.13
CA SER A 104 -21.65 5.49 11.08
C SER A 104 -20.47 6.11 11.87
N ARG A 105 -20.72 7.25 12.51
CA ARG A 105 -19.72 7.89 13.39
C ARG A 105 -19.27 6.98 14.53
N ASP A 106 -20.19 6.23 15.12
CA ASP A 106 -19.88 5.31 16.21
C ASP A 106 -18.99 4.15 15.72
N GLN A 107 -19.26 3.62 14.51
CA GLN A 107 -18.42 2.61 13.89
C GLN A 107 -17.01 3.14 13.57
N VAL A 108 -16.90 4.38 13.11
CA VAL A 108 -15.59 5.02 12.90
C VAL A 108 -14.85 5.18 14.21
N ALA A 109 -15.51 5.69 15.26
CA ALA A 109 -14.90 5.87 16.57
C ALA A 109 -14.43 4.53 17.17
N GLU A 110 -15.28 3.49 17.13
CA GLU A 110 -14.91 2.15 17.56
C GLU A 110 -13.71 1.61 16.77
N ARG A 111 -13.73 1.75 15.45
CA ARG A 111 -12.64 1.26 14.58
C ARG A 111 -11.32 1.97 14.86
N LEU A 112 -11.34 3.28 15.14
CA LEU A 112 -10.13 4.06 15.44
C LEU A 112 -9.43 3.59 16.72
N THR A 113 -10.12 2.94 17.65
CA THR A 113 -9.48 2.40 18.87
C THR A 113 -8.42 1.35 18.55
N VAL A 114 -8.59 0.60 17.47
CA VAL A 114 -7.61 -0.39 17.01
C VAL A 114 -6.25 0.26 16.65
N PHE A 115 -6.30 1.51 16.21
CA PHE A 115 -5.12 2.26 15.74
C PHE A 115 -4.51 3.19 16.79
N GLU A 116 -5.10 3.33 18.00
CA GLU A 116 -4.64 4.25 19.03
C GLU A 116 -3.16 4.11 19.34
N ARG A 117 -2.69 2.85 19.46
CA ARG A 117 -1.29 2.58 19.76
C ARG A 117 -0.36 3.02 18.61
N PHE A 118 -0.77 2.83 17.36
CA PHE A 118 0.00 3.27 16.20
C PHE A 118 0.01 4.79 16.05
N MET A 119 -1.11 5.44 16.32
CA MET A 119 -1.23 6.90 16.32
C MET A 119 -0.49 7.57 17.50
N ALA A 120 -0.20 6.81 18.57
CA ALA A 120 0.63 7.21 19.72
C ALA A 120 0.19 8.50 20.42
N GLY A 121 -1.09 8.89 20.34
CA GLY A 121 -1.61 10.16 20.88
C GLY A 121 -1.13 11.41 20.12
N GLU A 122 -0.44 11.24 19.00
CA GLU A 122 0.12 12.34 18.21
C GLU A 122 -0.78 12.81 17.07
N VAL A 123 -1.82 12.06 16.75
CA VAL A 123 -2.74 12.32 15.63
C VAL A 123 -4.07 12.84 16.12
N MET A 124 -4.76 12.08 16.99
CA MET A 124 -6.07 12.44 17.49
C MET A 124 -6.00 13.51 18.59
N GLY A 125 -7.01 14.38 18.65
CA GLY A 125 -7.15 15.40 19.70
C GLY A 125 -6.22 16.61 19.56
N GLN A 126 -5.44 16.72 18.49
CA GLN A 126 -4.44 17.78 18.32
C GLN A 126 -5.02 19.14 17.88
N LYS A 127 -6.30 19.19 17.46
CA LYS A 127 -7.02 20.41 17.05
C LYS A 127 -6.28 21.24 15.98
N LYS A 128 -5.62 20.57 15.05
CA LYS A 128 -4.92 21.17 13.90
C LYS A 128 -5.24 20.44 12.60
N TYR A 129 -5.04 21.11 11.47
CA TYR A 129 -5.26 20.53 10.15
C TYR A 129 -4.16 19.53 9.79
N ILE A 130 -4.50 18.56 8.92
CA ILE A 130 -3.55 17.54 8.47
C ILE A 130 -2.31 18.17 7.85
N ARG A 131 -2.42 19.29 7.11
CA ARG A 131 -1.27 20.01 6.54
C ARG A 131 -0.23 20.47 7.57
N ASP A 132 -0.65 20.67 8.82
CA ASP A 132 0.19 21.20 9.91
C ASP A 132 0.90 20.08 10.71
N PHE A 133 0.68 18.82 10.33
CA PHE A 133 1.36 17.68 10.93
C PHE A 133 2.73 17.42 10.30
N SER A 134 3.62 16.73 11.02
CA SER A 134 4.85 16.18 10.49
C SER A 134 4.56 15.15 9.40
N ALA A 135 5.54 14.91 8.51
CA ALA A 135 5.41 13.88 7.48
C ALA A 135 5.06 12.49 8.09
N GLY A 136 5.68 12.12 9.21
CA GLY A 136 5.37 10.86 9.91
C GLY A 136 3.93 10.77 10.40
N ASN A 137 3.37 11.86 10.94
CA ASN A 137 1.98 11.87 11.39
C ASN A 137 0.99 11.90 10.22
N LYS A 138 1.29 12.59 9.11
CA LYS A 138 0.53 12.49 7.87
C LYS A 138 0.53 11.05 7.33
N GLN A 139 1.69 10.39 7.39
CA GLN A 139 1.83 8.97 7.04
C GLN A 139 0.90 8.09 7.88
N LYS A 140 0.88 8.30 9.22
CA LYS A 140 -0.04 7.60 10.13
C LYS A 140 -1.50 7.83 9.73
N VAL A 141 -1.89 9.07 9.44
CA VAL A 141 -3.26 9.41 8.99
C VAL A 141 -3.62 8.66 7.70
N GLY A 142 -2.75 8.68 6.69
CA GLY A 142 -2.96 8.00 5.42
C GLY A 142 -3.12 6.50 5.57
N ILE A 143 -2.23 5.85 6.32
CA ILE A 143 -2.28 4.40 6.57
C ILE A 143 -3.55 4.02 7.32
N VAL A 144 -3.91 4.75 8.38
CA VAL A 144 -5.14 4.48 9.15
C VAL A 144 -6.37 4.64 8.26
N SER A 145 -6.42 5.68 7.41
CA SER A 145 -7.54 5.89 6.49
C SER A 145 -7.71 4.73 5.50
N ALA A 146 -6.60 4.19 4.98
CA ALA A 146 -6.61 3.05 4.07
C ALA A 146 -7.15 1.76 4.73
N LEU A 147 -6.97 1.60 6.05
CA LEU A 147 -7.39 0.41 6.81
C LEU A 147 -8.76 0.58 7.51
N LEU A 148 -9.33 1.77 7.48
CA LEU A 148 -10.47 2.17 8.31
C LEU A 148 -11.71 1.32 8.03
N SER A 149 -12.08 1.17 6.75
CA SER A 149 -13.30 0.47 6.31
C SER A 149 -13.16 -1.06 6.26
N ARG A 150 -12.06 -1.63 6.73
CA ARG A 150 -11.73 -3.07 6.65
C ARG A 150 -11.74 -3.61 5.21
N PRO A 151 -11.01 -2.97 4.29
CA PRO A 151 -10.96 -3.43 2.91
C PRO A 151 -10.33 -4.83 2.80
N LYS A 152 -10.76 -5.59 1.77
CA LYS A 152 -10.19 -6.90 1.44
C LYS A 152 -8.83 -6.79 0.76
N THR A 153 -8.61 -5.68 0.07
CA THR A 153 -7.33 -5.38 -0.59
C THR A 153 -6.77 -4.07 -0.04
N VAL A 154 -5.52 -4.08 0.37
CA VAL A 154 -4.80 -2.92 0.91
C VAL A 154 -3.56 -2.65 0.08
N ILE A 155 -3.38 -1.41 -0.39
CA ILE A 155 -2.21 -1.01 -1.18
C ILE A 155 -1.53 0.18 -0.49
N LEU A 156 -0.28 -0.01 -0.07
CA LEU A 156 0.50 0.99 0.65
C LEU A 156 1.84 1.22 -0.06
N ASP A 157 2.05 2.44 -0.55
CA ASP A 157 3.31 2.80 -1.19
C ASP A 157 4.27 3.41 -0.18
N GLU A 158 5.44 2.76 0.01
CA GLU A 158 6.49 3.17 0.94
C GLU A 158 5.98 3.53 2.36
N PRO A 159 5.13 2.70 3.01
CA PRO A 159 4.43 3.10 4.24
C PRO A 159 5.35 3.28 5.45
N PHE A 160 6.57 2.77 5.41
CA PHE A 160 7.56 2.89 6.50
C PHE A 160 8.35 4.20 6.46
N ASN A 161 8.26 4.95 5.35
CA ASN A 161 8.95 6.24 5.22
C ASN A 161 8.42 7.24 6.25
N PHE A 162 9.29 8.10 6.74
CA PHE A 162 9.01 9.15 7.72
C PHE A 162 8.57 8.67 9.11
N LEU A 163 8.40 7.36 9.30
CA LEU A 163 8.08 6.79 10.62
C LEU A 163 9.35 6.58 11.44
N ASP A 164 9.27 6.91 12.72
CA ASP A 164 10.30 6.53 13.69
C ASP A 164 10.36 5.00 13.89
N PRO A 165 11.47 4.46 14.41
CA PRO A 165 11.63 3.01 14.57
C PRO A 165 10.52 2.32 15.36
N SER A 166 9.97 2.99 16.37
CA SER A 166 8.89 2.42 17.19
C SER A 166 7.58 2.34 16.40
N SER A 167 7.27 3.37 15.63
CA SER A 167 6.12 3.39 14.73
C SER A 167 6.24 2.38 13.59
N GLN A 168 7.45 2.15 13.06
CA GLN A 168 7.70 1.09 12.06
C GLN A 168 7.39 -0.30 12.61
N ILE A 169 7.85 -0.61 13.84
CA ILE A 169 7.56 -1.89 14.51
C ILE A 169 6.04 -2.06 14.71
N LEU A 170 5.35 -1.00 15.16
CA LEU A 170 3.90 -1.05 15.35
C LEU A 170 3.15 -1.24 14.05
N LEU A 171 3.60 -0.59 12.95
CA LEU A 171 3.01 -0.77 11.62
C LEU A 171 3.18 -2.20 11.13
N LYS A 172 4.38 -2.79 11.23
CA LYS A 172 4.62 -4.19 10.86
C LYS A 172 3.63 -5.12 11.56
N LYS A 173 3.51 -4.98 12.88
CA LYS A 173 2.57 -5.78 13.65
C LYS A 173 1.13 -5.54 13.21
N LEU A 174 0.73 -4.29 13.02
CA LEU A 174 -0.62 -3.92 12.57
C LEU A 174 -0.96 -4.59 11.23
N LEU A 175 -0.06 -4.58 10.26
CA LEU A 175 -0.31 -5.16 8.94
C LEU A 175 -0.39 -6.69 8.99
N VAL A 176 0.48 -7.35 9.77
CA VAL A 176 0.43 -8.81 9.97
C VAL A 176 -0.88 -9.21 10.67
N ASP A 177 -1.23 -8.54 11.75
CA ASP A 177 -2.47 -8.81 12.49
C ASP A 177 -3.71 -8.55 11.60
N TYR A 178 -3.69 -7.48 10.79
CA TYR A 178 -4.76 -7.15 9.86
C TYR A 178 -4.93 -8.22 8.77
N ALA A 179 -3.84 -8.63 8.12
CA ALA A 179 -3.87 -9.69 7.11
C ALA A 179 -4.49 -10.99 7.66
N ALA A 180 -4.09 -11.39 8.87
CA ALA A 180 -4.58 -12.60 9.51
C ALA A 180 -6.07 -12.50 9.92
N GLN A 181 -6.50 -11.36 10.47
CA GLN A 181 -7.88 -11.18 10.99
C GLN A 181 -8.90 -10.98 9.88
N GLU A 182 -8.56 -10.18 8.86
CA GLU A 182 -9.47 -9.82 7.78
C GLU A 182 -9.32 -10.74 6.55
N HIS A 183 -8.33 -11.65 6.55
CA HIS A 183 -7.92 -12.44 5.38
C HIS A 183 -7.66 -11.54 4.17
N ALA A 184 -7.00 -10.41 4.42
CA ALA A 184 -6.80 -9.36 3.44
C ALA A 184 -5.58 -9.64 2.55
N THR A 185 -5.70 -9.26 1.29
CA THR A 185 -4.55 -9.12 0.38
C THR A 185 -3.88 -7.78 0.62
N ILE A 186 -2.60 -7.78 0.94
CA ILE A 186 -1.85 -6.55 1.22
C ILE A 186 -0.69 -6.41 0.24
N LEU A 187 -0.61 -5.26 -0.42
CA LEU A 187 0.53 -4.87 -1.25
C LEU A 187 1.28 -3.75 -0.55
N VAL A 188 2.56 -3.96 -0.30
CA VAL A 188 3.45 -2.96 0.30
C VAL A 188 4.66 -2.77 -0.58
N SER A 189 4.93 -1.54 -1.01
CA SER A 189 6.20 -1.23 -1.66
C SER A 189 7.24 -0.80 -0.63
N SER A 190 8.50 -1.11 -0.89
CA SER A 190 9.63 -0.54 -0.15
C SER A 190 10.91 -0.57 -0.99
N HIS A 191 11.78 0.42 -0.75
CA HIS A 191 13.17 0.37 -1.18
C HIS A 191 14.09 -0.27 -0.12
N ASN A 192 13.56 -0.53 1.08
CA ASN A 192 14.24 -1.25 2.15
C ASN A 192 13.71 -2.69 2.22
N LEU A 193 14.54 -3.65 1.85
CA LEU A 193 14.22 -5.07 1.79
C LEU A 193 13.69 -5.60 3.14
N GLN A 194 14.35 -5.24 4.26
CA GLN A 194 14.02 -5.76 5.58
C GLN A 194 12.58 -5.45 6.00
N HIS A 195 12.05 -4.28 5.62
CA HIS A 195 10.66 -3.94 5.96
C HIS A 195 9.65 -4.86 5.28
N THR A 196 9.94 -5.28 4.04
CA THR A 196 9.06 -6.18 3.30
C THR A 196 9.23 -7.63 3.72
N ILE A 197 10.46 -8.09 3.93
CA ILE A 197 10.74 -9.47 4.40
C ILE A 197 10.00 -9.78 5.69
N ASP A 198 10.00 -8.83 6.64
CA ASP A 198 9.44 -9.05 7.98
C ASP A 198 7.91 -9.27 7.98
N ILE A 199 7.20 -8.81 6.97
CA ILE A 199 5.72 -8.83 6.95
C ILE A 199 5.12 -9.64 5.82
N SER A 200 5.87 -9.89 4.75
CA SER A 200 5.33 -10.45 3.51
C SER A 200 5.36 -11.97 3.49
N THR A 201 4.34 -12.57 2.88
CA THR A 201 4.30 -14.00 2.54
C THR A 201 4.94 -14.27 1.16
N ARG A 202 5.09 -13.21 0.36
CA ARG A 202 5.64 -13.23 -1.00
C ARG A 202 6.33 -11.92 -1.30
N VAL A 203 7.48 -11.96 -1.95
CA VAL A 203 8.24 -10.77 -2.32
C VAL A 203 8.54 -10.78 -3.80
N ALA A 204 8.19 -9.67 -4.48
CA ALA A 204 8.52 -9.45 -5.88
C ALA A 204 9.55 -8.32 -6.01
N LEU A 205 10.59 -8.56 -6.79
CA LEU A 205 11.60 -7.56 -7.14
C LEU A 205 11.22 -6.90 -8.47
N LEU A 206 10.99 -5.60 -8.41
CA LEU A 206 10.74 -4.77 -9.59
C LEU A 206 12.00 -3.98 -9.94
N GLU A 207 12.46 -4.10 -11.18
CA GLU A 207 13.58 -3.35 -11.73
C GLU A 207 13.29 -2.90 -13.15
N HIS A 208 13.56 -1.63 -13.47
CA HIS A 208 13.31 -1.05 -14.79
C HIS A 208 11.90 -1.33 -15.34
N GLY A 209 10.91 -1.38 -14.47
CA GLY A 209 9.50 -1.63 -14.82
C GLY A 209 9.13 -3.10 -14.97
N GLN A 210 10.05 -4.04 -14.76
CA GLN A 210 9.83 -5.47 -14.94
C GLN A 210 9.92 -6.22 -13.60
N ILE A 211 9.10 -7.26 -13.43
CA ILE A 211 9.23 -8.19 -12.30
C ILE A 211 10.39 -9.14 -12.61
N ILE A 212 11.52 -8.97 -11.91
CA ILE A 212 12.73 -9.76 -12.13
C ILE A 212 12.74 -11.02 -11.27
N LYS A 213 12.19 -10.95 -10.07
CA LYS A 213 12.04 -12.06 -9.14
C LYS A 213 10.65 -12.04 -8.54
N ASP A 214 10.16 -13.21 -8.21
CA ASP A 214 8.88 -13.43 -7.55
C ASP A 214 9.01 -14.66 -6.68
N LEU A 215 9.16 -14.45 -5.36
CA LEU A 215 9.62 -15.45 -4.42
C LEU A 215 8.62 -15.64 -3.28
N PRO A 216 8.27 -16.88 -2.90
CA PRO A 216 7.63 -17.12 -1.62
C PRO A 216 8.57 -16.70 -0.48
N ASN A 217 8.00 -16.19 0.62
CA ASN A 217 8.76 -15.71 1.76
C ASN A 217 8.29 -16.35 3.06
N GLU A 218 8.46 -17.64 3.19
CA GLU A 218 8.17 -18.38 4.42
C GLU A 218 9.30 -18.16 5.44
N GLY A 219 8.98 -17.42 6.53
CA GLY A 219 9.95 -17.16 7.59
C GLY A 219 11.19 -16.39 7.16
N GLY A 220 11.11 -15.53 6.15
CA GLY A 220 12.22 -14.73 5.65
C GLY A 220 13.07 -15.43 4.58
N SER A 221 12.59 -16.52 3.99
CA SER A 221 13.36 -17.33 3.02
C SER A 221 13.82 -16.57 1.77
N ALA A 222 13.13 -15.49 1.39
CA ALA A 222 13.49 -14.68 0.23
C ALA A 222 14.68 -13.73 0.48
N GLU A 223 15.08 -13.50 1.74
CA GLU A 223 16.06 -12.49 2.12
C GLU A 223 17.43 -12.72 1.44
N SER A 224 18.02 -13.90 1.62
CA SER A 224 19.36 -14.19 1.10
C SER A 224 19.45 -14.15 -0.44
N GLU A 225 18.38 -14.54 -1.13
CA GLU A 225 18.34 -14.48 -2.61
C GLU A 225 18.25 -13.04 -3.11
N LEU A 226 17.50 -12.19 -2.43
CA LEU A 226 17.35 -10.78 -2.78
C LEU A 226 18.58 -9.96 -2.38
N GLU A 227 19.20 -10.23 -1.22
CA GLU A 227 20.47 -9.60 -0.83
C GLU A 227 21.57 -9.89 -1.83
N SER A 228 21.75 -11.15 -2.23
CA SER A 228 22.72 -11.54 -3.25
C SER A 228 22.50 -10.81 -4.59
N TYR A 229 21.26 -10.53 -4.94
CA TYR A 229 20.94 -9.78 -6.15
C TYR A 229 21.40 -8.30 -6.05
N PHE A 230 21.15 -7.65 -4.92
CA PHE A 230 21.55 -6.26 -4.72
C PHE A 230 23.07 -6.09 -4.59
N GLU A 231 23.79 -7.06 -3.97
CA GLU A 231 25.26 -7.05 -3.86
C GLU A 231 25.99 -7.17 -5.21
N VAL A 232 25.39 -7.89 -6.17
CA VAL A 232 25.97 -8.09 -7.52
C VAL A 232 25.68 -6.92 -8.46
N SER A 233 24.70 -6.09 -8.14
CA SER A 233 24.21 -4.99 -8.98
C SER A 233 24.92 -3.64 -8.71
N GLU A 234 25.85 -3.58 -7.74
CA GLU A 234 26.78 -2.46 -7.50
C GLU A 234 28.10 -2.65 -8.30
#